data_1dce17b31b5b06cb7b7e648dd7bf74f1
#
_entry.id   1dce17b31b5b06cb7b7e648dd7bf74f1
#
_cell.length_a   1.000
_cell.length_b   1.000
_cell.length_c   1.000
_cell.angle_alpha   90.00
_cell.angle_beta   90.00
_cell.angle_gamma   90.00
#
_symmetry.space_group_name_H-M   'P 1'
#
loop_
_entity.id
_entity.type
_entity.pdbx_description
1 polymer ?
#
loop_
_entity_poly.entity_id
_entity_poly.type
_entity_poly.pdbx_seq_one_letter_code
_entity_poly.pdbx_strand_id
1 'polypeptide(L)'
;MKEEAALARTVIKKRLAGQPAPDIWFLIILMLLVCYGLVMLFSAGYAVALYRRGDAYTYIRPQLLFAAFGAVAMYAASLVDYHIWHKLAWPIMGVSLALLAIVLFMPEYNGCKRWIVLPGLGTLQPSEIAKFAVVLVFAHIISLNHDRMQTFATGVLPFMVILGAVTVLMLLEPHLSGTLLILGIGAVLMFVGGTGLKWFALAGIAGAGAIAAAVVLLPELVPYAMGRLSSWRDPFADPLGEGHQTIQSLYAIASGGAAGLGLGNSRQKYLYVPEPQNDFIFSILCEELGFVGAALTVVLFLLLFLRGMSIAVRARDKFGALLAVGFVVQVVLQAVLNIAVVTNTIPNTGISLPFFSSGGTSLMMLLGEMGIVLCVSCQADAR
;
A
#
# COMPACT_ATOMS: atom_id res chain seq x y z
N MET A 1 19.58 -4.67 33.85
CA MET A 1 18.12 -4.74 33.56
C MET A 1 17.27 -3.67 34.23
N LYS A 2 17.23 -3.57 35.60
CA LYS A 2 16.40 -2.52 36.28
C LYS A 2 16.92 -1.10 36.04
N GLU A 3 18.22 -0.89 36.06
CA GLU A 3 18.86 0.41 35.78
C GLU A 3 18.73 0.83 34.29
N GLU A 4 18.90 -0.10 33.36
CA GLU A 4 18.71 0.16 31.94
C GLU A 4 17.24 0.51 31.63
N ALA A 5 16.29 -0.17 32.27
CA ALA A 5 14.86 0.16 32.14
C ALA A 5 14.52 1.52 32.77
N ALA A 6 15.20 1.92 33.87
CA ALA A 6 15.03 3.22 34.47
C ALA A 6 15.68 4.33 33.63
N LEU A 7 16.84 4.07 33.04
CA LEU A 7 17.51 4.98 32.12
C LEU A 7 16.67 5.19 30.84
N ALA A 8 16.14 4.10 30.24
CA ALA A 8 15.26 4.16 29.09
C ALA A 8 13.98 4.95 29.40
N ARG A 9 13.36 4.73 30.59
CA ARG A 9 12.17 5.52 31.03
C ARG A 9 12.50 6.99 31.23
N THR A 10 13.68 7.33 31.74
CA THR A 10 14.11 8.71 31.97
C THR A 10 14.43 9.42 30.65
N VAL A 11 15.03 8.72 29.68
CA VAL A 11 15.30 9.22 28.32
C VAL A 11 13.98 9.46 27.58
N ILE A 12 13.05 8.50 27.64
CA ILE A 12 11.71 8.62 27.05
C ILE A 12 10.93 9.79 27.68
N LYS A 13 10.98 9.91 29.01
CA LYS A 13 10.29 10.98 29.74
C LYS A 13 10.88 12.37 29.46
N LYS A 14 12.21 12.50 29.34
CA LYS A 14 12.87 13.73 28.93
C LYS A 14 12.59 14.12 27.47
N ARG A 15 12.49 13.15 26.56
CA ARG A 15 12.08 13.38 25.16
C ARG A 15 10.62 13.83 25.07
N LEU A 16 9.71 13.14 25.78
CA LEU A 16 8.27 13.49 25.77
C LEU A 16 7.96 14.86 26.37
N ALA A 17 8.78 15.32 27.33
CA ALA A 17 8.59 16.62 27.98
C ALA A 17 9.01 17.85 27.13
N GLY A 18 9.71 17.65 26.02
CA GLY A 18 10.23 18.72 25.17
C GLY A 18 9.83 18.63 23.68
N GLN A 19 9.11 17.58 23.27
CA GLN A 19 8.66 17.47 21.87
C GLN A 19 7.26 18.09 21.71
N PRO A 20 7.00 18.83 20.61
CA PRO A 20 5.65 19.23 20.26
C PRO A 20 4.74 18.01 20.09
N ALA A 21 3.45 18.19 20.36
CA ALA A 21 2.47 17.13 20.22
C ALA A 21 2.40 16.62 18.77
N PRO A 22 2.16 15.31 18.56
CA PRO A 22 1.98 14.77 17.22
C PRO A 22 0.82 15.45 16.51
N ASP A 23 0.84 15.42 15.19
CA ASP A 23 -0.23 16.00 14.38
C ASP A 23 -1.56 15.28 14.63
N ILE A 24 -2.40 15.87 15.47
CA ILE A 24 -3.66 15.27 15.92
C ILE A 24 -4.65 15.08 14.76
N TRP A 25 -4.67 15.98 13.76
CA TRP A 25 -5.56 15.87 12.63
C TRP A 25 -5.19 14.70 11.74
N PHE A 26 -3.88 14.48 11.51
CA PHE A 26 -3.40 13.31 10.78
C PHE A 26 -3.81 12.02 11.49
N LEU A 27 -3.65 11.96 12.81
CA LEU A 27 -4.05 10.81 13.62
C LEU A 27 -5.57 10.56 13.56
N ILE A 28 -6.39 11.61 13.69
CA ILE A 28 -7.86 11.49 13.63
C ILE A 28 -8.29 10.94 12.27
N ILE A 29 -7.79 11.50 11.17
CA ILE A 29 -8.13 11.04 9.80
C ILE A 29 -7.72 9.58 9.60
N LEU A 30 -6.51 9.21 10.05
CA LEU A 30 -6.03 7.84 9.99
C LEU A 30 -6.93 6.88 10.77
N MET A 31 -7.28 7.23 12.01
CA MET A 31 -8.16 6.39 12.84
C MET A 31 -9.56 6.26 12.27
N LEU A 32 -10.11 7.33 11.67
CA LEU A 32 -11.38 7.28 10.95
C LEU A 32 -11.31 6.30 9.76
N LEU A 33 -10.24 6.34 8.95
CA LEU A 33 -10.03 5.39 7.85
C LEU A 33 -9.94 3.95 8.34
N VAL A 34 -9.20 3.70 9.42
CA VAL A 34 -9.06 2.35 9.99
C VAL A 34 -10.39 1.83 10.55
N CYS A 35 -11.09 2.63 11.35
CA CYS A 35 -12.38 2.23 11.90
C CYS A 35 -13.44 1.99 10.81
N TYR A 36 -13.50 2.88 9.81
CA TYR A 36 -14.38 2.73 8.67
C TYR A 36 -14.04 1.47 7.86
N GLY A 37 -12.75 1.23 7.61
CA GLY A 37 -12.28 0.03 6.92
C GLY A 37 -12.64 -1.27 7.65
N LEU A 38 -12.49 -1.31 8.98
CA LEU A 38 -12.85 -2.49 9.79
C LEU A 38 -14.35 -2.79 9.73
N VAL A 39 -15.19 -1.75 9.78
CA VAL A 39 -16.66 -1.91 9.63
C VAL A 39 -16.99 -2.47 8.25
N MET A 40 -16.40 -1.91 7.20
CA MET A 40 -16.63 -2.36 5.83
C MET A 40 -16.08 -3.77 5.57
N LEU A 41 -14.91 -4.10 6.13
CA LEU A 41 -14.35 -5.46 6.05
C LEU A 41 -15.28 -6.50 6.67
N PHE A 42 -15.84 -6.19 7.85
CA PHE A 42 -16.80 -7.09 8.47
C PHE A 42 -18.03 -7.28 7.59
N SER A 43 -18.60 -6.19 7.07
CA SER A 43 -19.78 -6.27 6.21
C SER A 43 -19.50 -7.04 4.90
N ALA A 44 -18.42 -6.72 4.19
CA ALA A 44 -18.07 -7.36 2.93
C ALA A 44 -17.69 -8.84 3.10
N GLY A 45 -16.95 -9.15 4.19
CA GLY A 45 -16.44 -10.50 4.45
C GLY A 45 -17.44 -11.46 5.10
N TYR A 46 -18.51 -10.95 5.71
CA TYR A 46 -19.47 -11.73 6.50
C TYR A 46 -20.04 -12.94 5.73
N ALA A 47 -20.59 -12.70 4.54
CA ALA A 47 -21.28 -13.73 3.77
C ALA A 47 -20.33 -14.83 3.30
N VAL A 48 -19.16 -14.46 2.78
CA VAL A 48 -18.12 -15.39 2.32
C VAL A 48 -17.56 -16.21 3.48
N ALA A 49 -17.31 -15.57 4.63
CA ALA A 49 -16.81 -16.20 5.84
C ALA A 49 -17.79 -17.27 6.35
N LEU A 50 -19.08 -16.91 6.44
CA LEU A 50 -20.12 -17.81 6.90
C LEU A 50 -20.29 -19.01 5.95
N TYR A 51 -20.34 -18.77 4.63
CA TYR A 51 -20.54 -19.81 3.64
C TYR A 51 -19.34 -20.75 3.52
N ARG A 52 -18.11 -20.23 3.45
CA ARG A 52 -16.90 -21.05 3.20
C ARG A 52 -16.35 -21.70 4.47
N ARG A 53 -16.52 -21.08 5.64
CA ARG A 53 -15.88 -21.52 6.89
C ARG A 53 -16.83 -21.75 8.06
N GLY A 54 -18.12 -21.46 7.87
CA GLY A 54 -19.12 -21.61 8.93
C GLY A 54 -19.01 -20.60 10.08
N ASP A 55 -18.06 -19.66 10.01
CA ASP A 55 -17.82 -18.63 11.04
C ASP A 55 -17.74 -17.25 10.38
N ALA A 56 -18.73 -16.41 10.63
CA ALA A 56 -18.84 -15.06 10.12
C ALA A 56 -17.69 -14.13 10.52
N TYR A 57 -16.98 -14.45 11.59
CA TYR A 57 -15.89 -13.61 12.14
C TYR A 57 -14.49 -13.99 11.65
N THR A 58 -14.38 -14.93 10.72
CA THR A 58 -13.11 -15.49 10.23
C THR A 58 -12.14 -14.43 9.71
N TYR A 59 -12.63 -13.39 9.03
CA TYR A 59 -11.76 -12.32 8.49
C TYR A 59 -11.55 -11.18 9.47
N ILE A 60 -12.58 -10.83 10.26
CA ILE A 60 -12.50 -9.66 11.15
C ILE A 60 -11.67 -9.92 12.40
N ARG A 61 -11.70 -11.15 13.00
CA ARG A 61 -10.91 -11.44 14.22
C ARG A 61 -9.40 -11.25 14.01
N PRO A 62 -8.76 -11.85 12.98
CA PRO A 62 -7.36 -11.60 12.71
C PRO A 62 -7.08 -10.13 12.41
N GLN A 63 -7.94 -9.48 11.65
CA GLN A 63 -7.77 -8.07 11.28
C GLN A 63 -7.78 -7.15 12.52
N LEU A 64 -8.68 -7.39 13.49
CA LEU A 64 -8.71 -6.64 14.76
C LEU A 64 -7.44 -6.85 15.59
N LEU A 65 -6.92 -8.09 15.65
CA LEU A 65 -5.65 -8.38 16.32
C LEU A 65 -4.48 -7.64 15.66
N PHE A 66 -4.39 -7.70 14.33
CA PHE A 66 -3.34 -6.98 13.62
C PHE A 66 -3.53 -5.45 13.66
N ALA A 67 -4.76 -4.95 13.72
CA ALA A 67 -5.03 -3.53 13.96
C ALA A 67 -4.52 -3.10 15.34
N ALA A 68 -4.73 -3.91 16.38
CA ALA A 68 -4.21 -3.63 17.72
C ALA A 68 -2.66 -3.67 17.76
N PHE A 69 -2.04 -4.70 17.16
CA PHE A 69 -0.58 -4.75 17.02
C PHE A 69 -0.03 -3.60 16.18
N GLY A 70 -0.72 -3.24 15.10
CA GLY A 70 -0.39 -2.09 14.26
C GLY A 70 -0.50 -0.76 15.02
N ALA A 71 -1.51 -0.58 15.86
CA ALA A 71 -1.64 0.61 16.71
C ALA A 71 -0.49 0.70 17.73
N VAL A 72 -0.08 -0.44 18.32
CA VAL A 72 1.10 -0.50 19.18
C VAL A 72 2.38 -0.18 18.41
N ALA A 73 2.54 -0.75 17.20
CA ALA A 73 3.68 -0.48 16.33
C ALA A 73 3.72 0.99 15.90
N MET A 74 2.57 1.58 15.52
CA MET A 74 2.42 3.01 15.21
C MET A 74 2.86 3.89 16.39
N TYR A 75 2.36 3.59 17.59
CA TYR A 75 2.75 4.32 18.80
C TYR A 75 4.24 4.17 19.09
N ALA A 76 4.78 2.95 19.03
CA ALA A 76 6.22 2.71 19.23
C ALA A 76 7.07 3.46 18.19
N ALA A 77 6.70 3.39 16.90
CA ALA A 77 7.40 4.09 15.83
C ALA A 77 7.34 5.61 16.00
N SER A 78 6.23 6.16 16.54
CA SER A 78 6.11 7.60 16.81
C SER A 78 7.04 8.10 17.94
N LEU A 79 7.46 7.21 18.84
CA LEU A 79 8.39 7.54 19.93
C LEU A 79 9.86 7.38 19.55
N VAL A 80 10.15 6.57 18.52
CA VAL A 80 11.52 6.31 18.06
C VAL A 80 11.95 7.40 17.10
N ASP A 81 13.14 7.95 17.28
CA ASP A 81 13.70 8.95 16.37
C ASP A 81 13.81 8.41 14.95
N TYR A 82 13.16 9.08 14.00
CA TYR A 82 13.14 8.61 12.60
C TYR A 82 14.55 8.55 11.97
N HIS A 83 15.55 9.23 12.50
CA HIS A 83 16.92 9.14 12.02
C HIS A 83 17.56 7.76 12.20
N ILE A 84 16.99 6.88 13.05
CA ILE A 84 17.47 5.50 13.18
C ILE A 84 17.25 4.73 11.87
N TRP A 85 16.17 5.06 11.14
CA TRP A 85 15.85 4.45 9.85
C TRP A 85 16.88 4.76 8.78
N HIS A 86 17.61 5.89 8.92
CA HIS A 86 18.71 6.24 8.05
C HIS A 86 19.84 5.19 8.08
N LYS A 87 20.14 4.65 9.28
CA LYS A 87 21.15 3.60 9.48
C LYS A 87 20.64 2.22 9.06
N LEU A 88 19.34 2.00 9.19
CA LEU A 88 18.69 0.71 8.90
C LEU A 88 18.25 0.55 7.45
N ALA A 89 18.33 1.60 6.61
CA ALA A 89 17.83 1.60 5.25
C ALA A 89 18.41 0.45 4.40
N TRP A 90 19.72 0.31 4.35
CA TRP A 90 20.38 -0.76 3.59
C TRP A 90 20.19 -2.17 4.19
N PRO A 91 20.33 -2.41 5.51
CA PRO A 91 19.97 -3.69 6.11
C PRO A 91 18.54 -4.13 5.81
N ILE A 92 17.57 -3.23 5.93
CA ILE A 92 16.15 -3.54 5.65
C ILE A 92 15.96 -3.86 4.16
N MET A 93 16.61 -3.14 3.25
CA MET A 93 16.58 -3.45 1.82
C MET A 93 17.16 -4.85 1.54
N GLY A 94 18.29 -5.19 2.17
CA GLY A 94 18.88 -6.53 2.05
C GLY A 94 17.94 -7.63 2.53
N VAL A 95 17.31 -7.44 3.68
CA VAL A 95 16.29 -8.37 4.21
C VAL A 95 15.09 -8.47 3.27
N SER A 96 14.62 -7.35 2.74
CA SER A 96 13.51 -7.31 1.78
C SER A 96 13.80 -8.11 0.52
N LEU A 97 14.96 -7.90 -0.11
CA LEU A 97 15.37 -8.67 -1.29
C LEU A 97 15.53 -10.16 -0.99
N ALA A 98 16.08 -10.51 0.18
CA ALA A 98 16.18 -11.89 0.62
C ALA A 98 14.80 -12.54 0.80
N LEU A 99 13.83 -11.85 1.40
CA LEU A 99 12.46 -12.36 1.57
C LEU A 99 11.72 -12.51 0.23
N LEU A 100 11.88 -11.56 -0.71
CA LEU A 100 11.36 -11.69 -2.07
C LEU A 100 11.99 -12.89 -2.81
N ALA A 101 13.27 -13.16 -2.61
CA ALA A 101 13.91 -14.34 -3.19
C ALA A 101 13.44 -15.64 -2.53
N ILE A 102 13.28 -15.65 -1.21
CA ILE A 102 12.84 -16.85 -0.44
C ILE A 102 11.41 -17.25 -0.84
N VAL A 103 10.50 -16.29 -1.04
CA VAL A 103 9.10 -16.60 -1.35
C VAL A 103 8.93 -17.33 -2.69
N LEU A 104 9.87 -17.21 -3.63
CA LEU A 104 9.87 -17.94 -4.89
C LEU A 104 9.97 -19.47 -4.69
N PHE A 105 10.57 -19.90 -3.57
CA PHE A 105 10.75 -21.31 -3.22
C PHE A 105 9.66 -21.83 -2.27
N MET A 106 8.72 -20.95 -1.85
CA MET A 106 7.62 -21.34 -0.97
C MET A 106 6.48 -22.03 -1.74
N PRO A 107 5.70 -22.89 -1.05
CA PRO A 107 4.51 -23.49 -1.67
C PRO A 107 3.49 -22.41 -2.05
N GLU A 108 2.74 -22.70 -3.10
CA GLU A 108 1.67 -21.81 -3.57
C GLU A 108 0.56 -21.68 -2.51
N TYR A 109 0.18 -20.43 -2.25
CA TYR A 109 -0.97 -20.10 -1.42
C TYR A 109 -1.99 -19.32 -2.27
N ASN A 110 -3.21 -19.82 -2.37
CA ASN A 110 -4.25 -19.26 -3.26
C ASN A 110 -3.80 -19.16 -4.74
N GLY A 111 -3.03 -20.13 -5.23
CA GLY A 111 -2.56 -20.17 -6.62
C GLY A 111 -1.42 -19.21 -6.95
N CYS A 112 -0.78 -18.61 -5.94
CA CYS A 112 0.33 -17.67 -6.13
C CYS A 112 1.44 -17.89 -5.10
N LYS A 113 2.71 -17.67 -5.51
CA LYS A 113 3.90 -17.71 -4.64
C LYS A 113 4.25 -16.32 -4.10
N ARG A 114 3.32 -15.67 -3.38
CA ARG A 114 3.47 -14.29 -2.89
C ARG A 114 3.44 -14.18 -1.37
N TRP A 115 3.17 -15.28 -0.68
CA TRP A 115 2.89 -15.29 0.75
C TRP A 115 3.79 -16.30 1.48
N ILE A 116 4.39 -15.86 2.56
CA ILE A 116 5.05 -16.72 3.52
C ILE A 116 4.04 -17.05 4.62
N VAL A 117 3.62 -18.30 4.71
CA VAL A 117 2.69 -18.77 5.76
C VAL A 117 3.46 -18.93 7.06
N LEU A 118 3.08 -18.18 8.08
CA LEU A 118 3.63 -18.27 9.42
C LEU A 118 2.65 -19.04 10.30
N PRO A 119 2.99 -20.26 10.76
CA PRO A 119 2.10 -21.06 11.59
C PRO A 119 1.65 -20.29 12.84
N GLY A 120 0.33 -20.15 13.01
CA GLY A 120 -0.28 -19.43 14.14
C GLY A 120 -0.24 -17.90 14.08
N LEU A 121 0.49 -17.28 13.14
CA LEU A 121 0.62 -15.83 12.99
C LEU A 121 0.01 -15.28 11.71
N GLY A 122 -0.48 -16.15 10.81
CA GLY A 122 -1.08 -15.74 9.54
C GLY A 122 -0.09 -15.74 8.37
N THR A 123 -0.27 -14.84 7.41
CA THR A 123 0.56 -14.75 6.21
C THR A 123 1.34 -13.45 6.17
N LEU A 124 2.62 -13.51 5.82
CA LEU A 124 3.48 -12.37 5.58
C LEU A 124 3.67 -12.21 4.07
N GLN A 125 3.46 -11.00 3.56
CA GLN A 125 3.72 -10.69 2.16
C GLN A 125 5.02 -9.90 2.02
N PRO A 126 6.10 -10.47 1.43
CA PRO A 126 7.39 -9.80 1.31
C PRO A 126 7.34 -8.46 0.56
N SER A 127 6.43 -8.31 -0.39
CA SER A 127 6.25 -7.06 -1.12
C SER A 127 5.82 -5.87 -0.24
N GLU A 128 5.16 -6.11 0.90
CA GLU A 128 4.85 -5.04 1.86
C GLU A 128 6.14 -4.49 2.48
N ILE A 129 7.07 -5.39 2.85
CA ILE A 129 8.39 -5.02 3.36
C ILE A 129 9.22 -4.33 2.26
N ALA A 130 9.07 -4.75 1.00
CA ALA A 130 9.77 -4.14 -0.13
C ALA A 130 9.31 -2.69 -0.37
N LYS A 131 8.02 -2.38 -0.27
CA LYS A 131 7.51 -1.01 -0.33
C LYS A 131 8.14 -0.13 0.74
N PHE A 132 8.12 -0.59 1.98
CA PHE A 132 8.76 0.09 3.11
C PHE A 132 10.26 0.32 2.87
N ALA A 133 10.99 -0.71 2.45
CA ALA A 133 12.43 -0.66 2.18
C ALA A 133 12.79 0.32 1.07
N VAL A 134 12.00 0.36 -0.02
CA VAL A 134 12.20 1.29 -1.12
C VAL A 134 12.03 2.74 -0.65
N VAL A 135 11.00 3.04 0.12
CA VAL A 135 10.83 4.39 0.69
C VAL A 135 12.03 4.77 1.55
N LEU A 136 12.49 3.88 2.43
CA LEU A 136 13.63 4.16 3.31
C LEU A 136 14.93 4.41 2.54
N VAL A 137 15.28 3.52 1.61
CA VAL A 137 16.54 3.63 0.88
C VAL A 137 16.52 4.82 -0.08
N PHE A 138 15.38 5.10 -0.72
CA PHE A 138 15.26 6.26 -1.59
C PHE A 138 15.39 7.56 -0.80
N ALA A 139 14.67 7.68 0.33
CA ALA A 139 14.83 8.82 1.22
C ALA A 139 16.29 8.99 1.71
N HIS A 140 16.96 7.87 2.05
CA HIS A 140 18.36 7.87 2.46
C HIS A 140 19.28 8.37 1.34
N ILE A 141 19.21 7.81 0.13
CA ILE A 141 20.10 8.19 -0.98
C ILE A 141 19.84 9.64 -1.40
N ILE A 142 18.58 10.06 -1.52
CA ILE A 142 18.20 11.42 -1.94
C ILE A 142 18.68 12.45 -0.91
N SER A 143 18.49 12.17 0.38
CA SER A 143 18.92 13.12 1.44
C SER A 143 20.43 13.36 1.46
N LEU A 144 21.23 12.33 1.13
CA LEU A 144 22.69 12.44 1.05
C LEU A 144 23.20 13.10 -0.24
N ASN A 145 22.48 12.95 -1.35
CA ASN A 145 22.94 13.34 -2.68
C ASN A 145 22.09 14.44 -3.32
N HIS A 146 21.32 15.19 -2.52
CA HIS A 146 20.33 16.14 -3.01
C HIS A 146 20.84 17.09 -4.10
N ASP A 147 22.04 17.65 -3.94
CA ASP A 147 22.60 18.61 -4.89
C ASP A 147 23.03 17.98 -6.23
N ARG A 148 23.14 16.66 -6.28
CA ARG A 148 23.59 15.89 -7.45
C ARG A 148 22.50 15.04 -8.10
N MET A 149 21.24 15.22 -7.70
CA MET A 149 20.11 14.43 -8.21
C MET A 149 19.82 14.62 -9.71
N GLN A 150 20.34 15.69 -10.30
CA GLN A 150 20.23 15.98 -11.74
C GLN A 150 21.14 15.07 -12.62
N THR A 151 22.16 14.44 -12.04
CA THR A 151 23.13 13.63 -12.78
C THR A 151 22.65 12.17 -12.89
N PHE A 152 23.05 11.47 -13.96
CA PHE A 152 22.71 10.08 -14.14
C PHE A 152 23.27 9.17 -13.04
N ALA A 153 24.55 9.35 -12.70
CA ALA A 153 25.28 8.45 -11.81
C ALA A 153 24.73 8.46 -10.37
N THR A 154 24.24 9.59 -9.87
CA THR A 154 23.75 9.72 -8.49
C THR A 154 22.23 9.90 -8.38
N GLY A 155 21.59 10.47 -9.41
CA GLY A 155 20.15 10.75 -9.40
C GLY A 155 19.30 9.72 -10.12
N VAL A 156 19.91 8.76 -10.87
CA VAL A 156 19.14 7.78 -11.62
C VAL A 156 19.66 6.35 -11.41
N LEU A 157 20.96 6.12 -11.61
CA LEU A 157 21.54 4.78 -11.60
C LEU A 157 21.26 3.97 -10.32
N PRO A 158 21.48 4.48 -9.08
CA PRO A 158 21.23 3.69 -7.88
C PRO A 158 19.75 3.32 -7.72
N PHE A 159 18.84 4.22 -8.11
CA PHE A 159 17.39 3.97 -8.05
C PHE A 159 16.96 2.92 -9.06
N MET A 160 17.49 2.98 -10.31
CA MET A 160 17.24 1.99 -11.34
C MET A 160 17.72 0.60 -10.94
N VAL A 161 18.89 0.50 -10.31
CA VAL A 161 19.43 -0.80 -9.84
C VAL A 161 18.52 -1.38 -8.77
N ILE A 162 18.10 -0.59 -7.79
CA ILE A 162 17.21 -1.04 -6.70
C ILE A 162 15.83 -1.43 -7.26
N LEU A 163 15.20 -0.54 -8.03
CA LEU A 163 13.90 -0.81 -8.64
C LEU A 163 13.97 -2.00 -9.60
N GLY A 164 15.04 -2.12 -10.37
CA GLY A 164 15.28 -3.24 -11.26
C GLY A 164 15.35 -4.57 -10.52
N ALA A 165 16.13 -4.63 -9.44
CA ALA A 165 16.24 -5.83 -8.60
C ALA A 165 14.90 -6.24 -7.99
N VAL A 166 14.17 -5.29 -7.39
CA VAL A 166 12.84 -5.54 -6.81
C VAL A 166 11.85 -5.96 -7.90
N THR A 167 11.82 -5.25 -9.04
CA THR A 167 10.93 -5.55 -10.16
C THR A 167 11.14 -6.95 -10.71
N VAL A 168 12.38 -7.35 -10.92
CA VAL A 168 12.69 -8.71 -11.43
C VAL A 168 12.16 -9.77 -10.47
N LEU A 169 12.43 -9.65 -9.17
CA LEU A 169 11.95 -10.61 -8.16
C LEU A 169 10.41 -10.64 -8.12
N MET A 170 9.75 -9.50 -8.12
CA MET A 170 8.29 -9.43 -8.08
C MET A 170 7.60 -9.90 -9.37
N LEU A 171 8.23 -9.78 -10.52
CA LEU A 171 7.72 -10.35 -11.77
C LEU A 171 7.85 -11.88 -11.80
N LEU A 172 8.88 -12.44 -11.13
CA LEU A 172 8.99 -13.88 -10.93
C LEU A 172 7.93 -14.43 -9.97
N GLU A 173 7.36 -13.59 -9.09
CA GLU A 173 6.20 -13.89 -8.20
C GLU A 173 4.83 -13.71 -8.88
N PRO A 174 4.69 -13.49 -10.17
CA PRO A 174 3.62 -12.85 -10.97
C PRO A 174 2.85 -11.73 -10.24
N HIS A 175 3.55 -10.80 -9.56
CA HIS A 175 2.95 -9.75 -8.75
C HIS A 175 3.00 -8.38 -9.44
N LEU A 176 2.33 -8.26 -10.58
CA LEU A 176 2.37 -7.06 -11.43
C LEU A 176 1.87 -5.78 -10.70
N SER A 177 0.80 -5.91 -9.93
CA SER A 177 0.21 -4.78 -9.20
C SER A 177 1.15 -4.17 -8.16
N GLY A 178 1.79 -5.02 -7.34
CA GLY A 178 2.79 -4.57 -6.38
C GLY A 178 4.01 -3.94 -7.06
N THR A 179 4.42 -4.49 -8.20
CA THR A 179 5.50 -3.94 -9.01
C THR A 179 5.18 -2.52 -9.49
N LEU A 180 4.01 -2.31 -10.08
CA LEU A 180 3.57 -0.99 -10.55
C LEU A 180 3.49 0.02 -9.40
N LEU A 181 3.02 -0.40 -8.24
CA LEU A 181 2.94 0.44 -7.05
C LEU A 181 4.34 0.85 -6.58
N ILE A 182 5.30 -0.08 -6.49
CA ILE A 182 6.68 0.22 -6.08
C ILE A 182 7.38 1.12 -7.08
N LEU A 183 7.21 0.88 -8.37
CA LEU A 183 7.73 1.76 -9.42
C LEU A 183 7.14 3.17 -9.31
N GLY A 184 5.83 3.29 -9.05
CA GLY A 184 5.15 4.56 -8.83
C GLY A 184 5.68 5.31 -7.61
N ILE A 185 5.83 4.63 -6.46
CA ILE A 185 6.41 5.20 -5.24
C ILE A 185 7.83 5.70 -5.51
N GLY A 186 8.66 4.86 -6.14
CA GLY A 186 10.04 5.21 -6.49
C GLY A 186 10.10 6.42 -7.42
N ALA A 187 9.25 6.46 -8.45
CA ALA A 187 9.18 7.58 -9.38
C ALA A 187 8.79 8.90 -8.67
N VAL A 188 7.78 8.87 -7.80
CA VAL A 188 7.38 10.06 -7.03
C VAL A 188 8.51 10.53 -6.11
N LEU A 189 9.17 9.63 -5.40
CA LEU A 189 10.31 9.99 -4.53
C LEU A 189 11.48 10.58 -5.33
N MET A 190 11.83 10.01 -6.47
CA MET A 190 12.84 10.56 -7.37
C MET A 190 12.45 11.95 -7.88
N PHE A 191 11.18 12.14 -8.27
CA PHE A 191 10.66 13.42 -8.74
C PHE A 191 10.75 14.50 -7.64
N VAL A 192 10.25 14.20 -6.45
CA VAL A 192 10.33 15.11 -5.28
C VAL A 192 11.78 15.34 -4.86
N GLY A 193 12.64 14.33 -5.02
CA GLY A 193 14.08 14.41 -4.77
C GLY A 193 14.86 15.28 -5.75
N GLY A 194 14.22 15.75 -6.84
CA GLY A 194 14.84 16.66 -7.81
C GLY A 194 15.51 15.97 -9.00
N THR A 195 15.21 14.71 -9.28
CA THR A 195 15.65 14.02 -10.50
C THR A 195 15.09 14.74 -11.74
N GLY A 196 15.94 15.02 -12.72
CA GLY A 196 15.55 15.76 -13.92
C GLY A 196 14.50 15.03 -14.77
N LEU A 197 13.48 15.75 -15.25
CA LEU A 197 12.35 15.23 -16.05
C LEU A 197 12.79 14.45 -17.30
N LYS A 198 13.92 14.80 -17.90
CA LYS A 198 14.50 14.09 -19.05
C LYS A 198 14.71 12.59 -18.78
N TRP A 199 15.04 12.23 -17.54
CA TRP A 199 15.28 10.85 -17.16
C TRP A 199 13.97 10.05 -17.05
N PHE A 200 12.88 10.68 -16.61
CA PHE A 200 11.56 10.07 -16.62
C PHE A 200 11.05 9.85 -18.04
N ALA A 201 11.27 10.82 -18.94
CA ALA A 201 10.94 10.66 -20.35
C ALA A 201 11.74 9.50 -20.99
N LEU A 202 13.05 9.43 -20.71
CA LEU A 202 13.89 8.36 -21.20
C LEU A 202 13.48 6.99 -20.63
N ALA A 203 13.16 6.92 -19.33
CA ALA A 203 12.65 5.71 -18.69
C ALA A 203 11.31 5.26 -19.29
N GLY A 204 10.42 6.20 -19.61
CA GLY A 204 9.15 5.92 -20.30
C GLY A 204 9.36 5.35 -21.71
N ILE A 205 10.29 5.92 -22.50
CA ILE A 205 10.65 5.42 -23.84
C ILE A 205 11.28 4.02 -23.71
N ALA A 206 12.23 3.83 -22.77
CA ALA A 206 12.86 2.54 -22.54
C ALA A 206 11.85 1.47 -22.09
N GLY A 207 10.91 1.84 -21.22
CA GLY A 207 9.82 0.97 -20.75
C GLY A 207 8.88 0.55 -21.91
N ALA A 208 8.47 1.50 -22.75
CA ALA A 208 7.66 1.22 -23.93
C ALA A 208 8.42 0.30 -24.92
N GLY A 209 9.72 0.55 -25.12
CA GLY A 209 10.58 -0.30 -25.93
C GLY A 209 10.73 -1.72 -25.37
N ALA A 210 10.86 -1.85 -24.03
CA ALA A 210 10.94 -3.15 -23.37
C ALA A 210 9.62 -3.94 -23.50
N ILE A 211 8.46 -3.27 -23.38
CA ILE A 211 7.14 -3.89 -23.61
C ILE A 211 7.02 -4.35 -25.06
N ALA A 212 7.38 -3.50 -26.04
CA ALA A 212 7.36 -3.86 -27.45
C ALA A 212 8.29 -5.06 -27.75
N ALA A 213 9.50 -5.06 -27.18
CA ALA A 213 10.42 -6.17 -27.29
C ALA A 213 9.86 -7.46 -26.65
N ALA A 214 9.25 -7.37 -25.47
CA ALA A 214 8.63 -8.52 -24.81
C ALA A 214 7.49 -9.14 -25.65
N VAL A 215 6.68 -8.32 -26.31
CA VAL A 215 5.62 -8.78 -27.23
C VAL A 215 6.21 -9.57 -28.40
N VAL A 216 7.37 -9.14 -28.93
CA VAL A 216 8.02 -9.81 -30.07
C VAL A 216 8.80 -11.05 -29.65
N LEU A 217 9.54 -10.97 -28.54
CA LEU A 217 10.49 -12.02 -28.11
C LEU A 217 9.84 -13.11 -27.23
N LEU A 218 8.72 -12.79 -26.57
CA LEU A 218 8.03 -13.69 -25.65
C LEU A 218 6.54 -13.83 -26.04
N PRO A 219 6.25 -14.39 -27.24
CA PRO A 219 4.89 -14.47 -27.77
C PRO A 219 3.94 -15.27 -26.86
N GLU A 220 4.45 -16.13 -25.98
CA GLU A 220 3.67 -16.89 -25.00
C GLU A 220 3.03 -16.03 -23.91
N LEU A 221 3.61 -14.84 -23.62
CA LEU A 221 3.05 -13.89 -22.65
C LEU A 221 1.94 -13.01 -23.25
N VAL A 222 1.91 -12.90 -24.59
CA VAL A 222 0.96 -12.03 -25.31
C VAL A 222 -0.50 -12.42 -25.08
N PRO A 223 -0.91 -13.72 -25.16
CA PRO A 223 -2.27 -14.12 -24.94
C PRO A 223 -2.79 -13.73 -23.54
N TYR A 224 -1.97 -13.91 -22.50
CA TYR A 224 -2.33 -13.55 -21.13
C TYR A 224 -2.51 -12.03 -20.96
N ALA A 225 -1.59 -11.24 -21.50
CA ALA A 225 -1.68 -9.78 -21.45
C ALA A 225 -2.88 -9.25 -22.27
N MET A 226 -3.09 -9.84 -23.46
CA MET A 226 -4.21 -9.49 -24.33
C MET A 226 -5.54 -9.91 -23.73
N GLY A 227 -5.63 -11.04 -23.04
CA GLY A 227 -6.83 -11.46 -22.31
C GLY A 227 -7.27 -10.43 -21.29
N ARG A 228 -6.33 -9.95 -20.46
CA ARG A 228 -6.61 -8.88 -19.48
C ARG A 228 -6.98 -7.54 -20.14
N LEU A 229 -6.34 -7.20 -21.24
CA LEU A 229 -6.63 -5.97 -21.97
C LEU A 229 -7.99 -6.03 -22.68
N SER A 230 -8.35 -7.17 -23.27
CA SER A 230 -9.66 -7.38 -23.90
C SER A 230 -10.78 -7.36 -22.86
N SER A 231 -10.61 -8.08 -21.74
CA SER A 231 -11.56 -8.08 -20.63
C SER A 231 -11.73 -6.69 -19.98
N TRP A 232 -10.69 -5.86 -19.98
CA TRP A 232 -10.81 -4.47 -19.52
C TRP A 232 -11.60 -3.61 -20.50
N ARG A 233 -11.38 -3.76 -21.83
CA ARG A 233 -12.08 -2.97 -22.86
C ARG A 233 -13.55 -3.35 -22.97
N ASP A 234 -13.83 -4.63 -22.95
CA ASP A 234 -15.18 -5.18 -23.01
C ASP A 234 -15.32 -6.39 -22.06
N PRO A 235 -15.64 -6.13 -20.78
CA PRO A 235 -15.82 -7.20 -19.81
C PRO A 235 -17.02 -8.08 -20.15
N PHE A 236 -17.97 -7.60 -20.96
CA PHE A 236 -19.17 -8.35 -21.36
C PHE A 236 -18.89 -9.34 -22.50
N ALA A 237 -17.73 -9.30 -23.14
CA ALA A 237 -17.35 -10.30 -24.14
C ALA A 237 -17.17 -11.70 -23.53
N ASP A 238 -16.74 -11.80 -22.25
CA ASP A 238 -16.64 -13.05 -21.49
C ASP A 238 -17.21 -12.87 -20.07
N PRO A 239 -18.55 -12.88 -19.92
CA PRO A 239 -19.19 -12.55 -18.64
C PRO A 239 -18.99 -13.58 -17.54
N LEU A 240 -18.64 -14.82 -17.86
CA LEU A 240 -18.45 -15.91 -16.90
C LEU A 240 -16.99 -16.26 -16.61
N GLY A 241 -16.07 -15.74 -17.44
CA GLY A 241 -14.63 -15.93 -17.29
C GLY A 241 -13.93 -14.68 -16.79
N GLU A 242 -13.00 -14.15 -17.58
CA GLU A 242 -12.10 -13.02 -17.23
C GLU A 242 -12.88 -11.73 -16.88
N GLY A 243 -14.06 -11.49 -17.50
CA GLY A 243 -14.90 -10.31 -17.24
C GLY A 243 -15.75 -10.41 -15.98
N HIS A 244 -15.99 -11.61 -15.45
CA HIS A 244 -16.95 -11.82 -14.37
C HIS A 244 -16.74 -10.91 -13.15
N GLN A 245 -15.53 -10.84 -12.65
CA GLN A 245 -15.19 -10.05 -11.47
C GLN A 245 -15.44 -8.56 -11.67
N THR A 246 -15.07 -8.03 -12.83
CA THR A 246 -15.27 -6.62 -13.20
C THR A 246 -16.75 -6.29 -13.36
N ILE A 247 -17.52 -7.15 -14.03
CA ILE A 247 -18.98 -6.97 -14.23
C ILE A 247 -19.71 -6.92 -12.89
N GLN A 248 -19.44 -7.88 -12.00
CA GLN A 248 -20.09 -7.92 -10.68
C GLN A 248 -19.70 -6.69 -9.83
N SER A 249 -18.45 -6.20 -9.95
CA SER A 249 -18.03 -4.97 -9.33
C SER A 249 -18.81 -3.75 -9.83
N LEU A 250 -18.98 -3.63 -11.15
CA LEU A 250 -19.75 -2.54 -11.75
C LEU A 250 -21.23 -2.61 -11.38
N TYR A 251 -21.81 -3.81 -11.31
CA TYR A 251 -23.19 -3.99 -10.82
C TYR A 251 -23.34 -3.58 -9.36
N ALA A 252 -22.37 -3.91 -8.49
CA ALA A 252 -22.37 -3.45 -7.10
C ALA A 252 -22.37 -1.91 -7.02
N ILE A 253 -21.45 -1.25 -7.74
CA ILE A 253 -21.38 0.21 -7.77
C ILE A 253 -22.66 0.84 -8.29
N ALA A 254 -23.20 0.33 -9.40
CA ALA A 254 -24.40 0.85 -10.02
C ALA A 254 -25.66 0.68 -9.15
N SER A 255 -25.77 -0.45 -8.44
CA SER A 255 -26.92 -0.74 -7.56
C SER A 255 -26.95 0.12 -6.30
N GLY A 256 -25.80 0.64 -5.86
CA GLY A 256 -25.71 1.49 -4.68
C GLY A 256 -26.35 2.89 -4.84
N GLY A 257 -26.40 3.42 -6.07
CA GLY A 257 -26.97 4.75 -6.31
C GLY A 257 -26.36 5.86 -5.44
N ALA A 258 -27.15 6.83 -5.02
CA ALA A 258 -26.67 7.96 -4.24
C ALA A 258 -26.46 7.62 -2.75
N ALA A 259 -27.40 6.95 -2.12
CA ALA A 259 -27.43 6.70 -0.67
C ALA A 259 -27.08 5.26 -0.24
N GLY A 260 -26.93 4.33 -1.20
CA GLY A 260 -26.68 2.92 -0.94
C GLY A 260 -27.93 2.13 -0.55
N LEU A 261 -27.75 0.81 -0.47
CA LEU A 261 -28.79 -0.12 -0.02
C LEU A 261 -28.89 -0.23 1.51
N GLY A 262 -27.99 0.46 2.22
CA GLY A 262 -27.79 0.36 3.66
C GLY A 262 -26.67 -0.61 4.05
N LEU A 263 -25.99 -0.31 5.15
CA LEU A 263 -24.90 -1.12 5.68
C LEU A 263 -25.37 -2.55 5.94
N GLY A 264 -24.62 -3.52 5.47
CA GLY A 264 -24.95 -4.94 5.60
C GLY A 264 -25.92 -5.49 4.54
N ASN A 265 -26.47 -4.65 3.65
CA ASN A 265 -27.52 -5.04 2.70
C ASN A 265 -27.00 -5.24 1.25
N SER A 266 -25.69 -5.28 1.04
CA SER A 266 -25.14 -5.63 -0.26
C SER A 266 -25.64 -7.02 -0.72
N ARG A 267 -26.05 -7.12 -1.96
CA ARG A 267 -26.43 -8.38 -2.61
C ARG A 267 -25.21 -9.07 -3.22
N GLN A 268 -24.29 -8.27 -3.75
CA GLN A 268 -23.12 -8.74 -4.48
C GLN A 268 -22.09 -9.45 -3.59
N LYS A 269 -22.09 -9.19 -2.28
CA LYS A 269 -21.23 -9.90 -1.30
C LYS A 269 -21.60 -11.37 -1.09
N TYR A 270 -22.80 -11.79 -1.49
CA TYR A 270 -23.26 -13.18 -1.40
C TYR A 270 -22.74 -14.01 -2.58
N LEU A 271 -21.40 -14.07 -2.73
CA LEU A 271 -20.64 -14.88 -3.69
C LEU A 271 -20.75 -14.45 -5.15
N TYR A 272 -21.40 -13.32 -5.47
CA TYR A 272 -21.41 -12.78 -6.83
C TYR A 272 -20.06 -12.11 -7.14
N VAL A 273 -19.57 -11.22 -6.27
CA VAL A 273 -18.20 -10.67 -6.37
C VAL A 273 -17.22 -11.68 -5.77
N PRO A 274 -16.25 -12.20 -6.52
CA PRO A 274 -15.18 -13.02 -5.96
C PRO A 274 -14.32 -12.22 -4.97
N GLU A 275 -14.03 -12.81 -3.81
CA GLU A 275 -13.16 -12.23 -2.76
C GLU A 275 -13.51 -10.75 -2.40
N PRO A 276 -14.79 -10.44 -2.07
CA PRO A 276 -15.25 -9.07 -1.85
C PRO A 276 -14.56 -8.38 -0.64
N GLN A 277 -13.97 -9.15 0.27
CA GLN A 277 -13.22 -8.66 1.43
C GLN A 277 -11.77 -8.25 1.08
N ASN A 278 -11.28 -8.54 -0.11
CA ASN A 278 -9.92 -8.25 -0.55
C ASN A 278 -9.91 -7.05 -1.53
N ASP A 279 -9.73 -7.30 -2.82
CA ASP A 279 -9.43 -6.27 -3.81
C ASP A 279 -10.66 -5.46 -4.24
N PHE A 280 -11.86 -6.02 -4.07
CA PHE A 280 -13.14 -5.42 -4.48
C PHE A 280 -13.99 -4.88 -3.31
N ILE A 281 -13.38 -4.64 -2.16
CA ILE A 281 -14.10 -4.11 -1.00
C ILE A 281 -14.75 -2.75 -1.28
N PHE A 282 -14.14 -1.93 -2.14
CA PHE A 282 -14.69 -0.62 -2.53
C PHE A 282 -16.01 -0.75 -3.31
N SER A 283 -16.21 -1.81 -4.13
CA SER A 283 -17.49 -2.04 -4.81
C SER A 283 -18.62 -2.35 -3.83
N ILE A 284 -18.34 -3.16 -2.80
CA ILE A 284 -19.31 -3.46 -1.74
C ILE A 284 -19.62 -2.20 -0.92
N LEU A 285 -18.62 -1.38 -0.65
CA LEU A 285 -18.80 -0.08 0.00
C LEU A 285 -19.73 0.82 -0.81
N CYS A 286 -19.53 0.90 -2.15
CA CYS A 286 -20.40 1.66 -3.04
C CYS A 286 -21.83 1.10 -3.05
N GLU A 287 -22.01 -0.23 -3.02
CA GLU A 287 -23.34 -0.84 -2.99
C GLU A 287 -24.07 -0.53 -1.67
N GLU A 288 -23.38 -0.66 -0.52
CA GLU A 288 -23.99 -0.48 0.79
C GLU A 288 -24.23 0.98 1.17
N LEU A 289 -23.27 1.87 0.88
CA LEU A 289 -23.27 3.27 1.31
C LEU A 289 -23.44 4.27 0.15
N GLY A 290 -23.56 3.77 -1.07
CA GLY A 290 -23.77 4.56 -2.27
C GLY A 290 -22.64 5.53 -2.58
N PHE A 291 -22.95 6.51 -3.41
CA PHE A 291 -22.01 7.58 -3.76
C PHE A 291 -21.51 8.36 -2.54
N VAL A 292 -22.35 8.55 -1.53
CA VAL A 292 -21.96 9.27 -0.29
C VAL A 292 -20.84 8.55 0.42
N GLY A 293 -20.91 7.22 0.59
CA GLY A 293 -19.86 6.43 1.22
C GLY A 293 -18.57 6.40 0.38
N ALA A 294 -18.71 6.28 -0.94
CA ALA A 294 -17.58 6.35 -1.86
C ALA A 294 -16.86 7.71 -1.80
N ALA A 295 -17.62 8.81 -1.85
CA ALA A 295 -17.09 10.17 -1.76
C ALA A 295 -16.41 10.41 -0.39
N LEU A 296 -17.01 9.95 0.70
CA LEU A 296 -16.39 10.03 2.03
C LEU A 296 -15.02 9.32 2.06
N THR A 297 -14.94 8.12 1.47
CA THR A 297 -13.68 7.36 1.37
C THR A 297 -12.61 8.16 0.62
N VAL A 298 -12.95 8.69 -0.56
CA VAL A 298 -12.03 9.49 -1.38
C VAL A 298 -11.59 10.76 -0.63
N VAL A 299 -12.52 11.46 0.01
CA VAL A 299 -12.23 12.67 0.81
C VAL A 299 -11.30 12.35 1.97
N LEU A 300 -11.51 11.25 2.70
CA LEU A 300 -10.63 10.86 3.81
C LEU A 300 -9.20 10.55 3.32
N PHE A 301 -9.02 9.83 2.21
CA PHE A 301 -7.69 9.62 1.62
C PHE A 301 -7.06 10.93 1.13
N LEU A 302 -7.84 11.83 0.54
CA LEU A 302 -7.36 13.16 0.13
C LEU A 302 -6.93 14.00 1.35
N LEU A 303 -7.70 13.99 2.42
CA LEU A 303 -7.35 14.70 3.66
C LEU A 303 -6.08 14.10 4.29
N LEU A 304 -5.93 12.77 4.30
CA LEU A 304 -4.71 12.10 4.75
C LEU A 304 -3.50 12.55 3.91
N PHE A 305 -3.66 12.59 2.59
CA PHE A 305 -2.63 13.09 1.67
C PHE A 305 -2.24 14.53 1.97
N LEU A 306 -3.20 15.45 1.99
CA LEU A 306 -2.95 16.88 2.21
C LEU A 306 -2.30 17.12 3.58
N ARG A 307 -2.76 16.41 4.62
CA ARG A 307 -2.17 16.55 5.96
C ARG A 307 -0.77 15.95 6.03
N GLY A 308 -0.53 14.80 5.41
CA GLY A 308 0.79 14.19 5.30
C GLY A 308 1.77 15.06 4.52
N MET A 309 1.35 15.68 3.42
CA MET A 309 2.18 16.64 2.68
C MET A 309 2.49 17.89 3.54
N SER A 310 1.53 18.37 4.31
CA SER A 310 1.75 19.45 5.27
C SER A 310 2.81 19.08 6.32
N ILE A 311 2.83 17.83 6.81
CA ILE A 311 3.89 17.32 7.70
C ILE A 311 5.24 17.29 6.99
N ALA A 312 5.29 16.78 5.76
CA ALA A 312 6.51 16.70 4.97
C ALA A 312 7.15 18.07 4.72
N VAL A 313 6.36 19.08 4.37
CA VAL A 313 6.84 20.45 4.13
C VAL A 313 7.39 21.10 5.41
N ARG A 314 6.85 20.74 6.58
CA ARG A 314 7.30 21.26 7.90
C ARG A 314 8.39 20.39 8.54
N ALA A 315 8.78 19.30 7.91
CA ALA A 315 9.82 18.43 8.45
C ALA A 315 11.15 19.17 8.61
N ARG A 316 11.87 18.87 9.69
CA ARG A 316 13.11 19.55 10.07
C ARG A 316 14.23 19.32 9.07
N ASP A 317 14.26 18.19 8.41
CA ASP A 317 15.29 17.79 7.45
C ASP A 317 14.70 17.07 6.22
N LYS A 318 15.54 16.94 5.18
CA LYS A 318 15.13 16.32 3.91
C LYS A 318 14.79 14.84 4.05
N PHE A 319 15.46 14.12 4.95
CA PHE A 319 15.18 12.70 5.15
C PHE A 319 13.79 12.48 5.73
N GLY A 320 13.44 13.22 6.80
CA GLY A 320 12.10 13.18 7.39
C GLY A 320 11.02 13.61 6.40
N ALA A 321 11.27 14.68 5.62
CA ALA A 321 10.36 15.11 4.56
C ALA A 321 10.09 14.00 3.53
N LEU A 322 11.13 13.33 3.04
CA LEU A 322 11.02 12.26 2.05
C LEU A 322 10.36 11.00 2.61
N LEU A 323 10.60 10.67 3.88
CA LEU A 323 9.87 9.58 4.55
C LEU A 323 8.37 9.86 4.61
N ALA A 324 7.99 11.07 5.04
CA ALA A 324 6.58 11.47 5.12
C ALA A 324 5.92 11.45 3.72
N VAL A 325 6.58 12.01 2.69
CA VAL A 325 6.12 11.93 1.30
C VAL A 325 5.96 10.47 0.88
N GLY A 326 7.01 9.65 1.05
CA GLY A 326 7.02 8.28 0.54
C GLY A 326 5.90 7.42 1.13
N PHE A 327 5.73 7.41 2.44
CA PHE A 327 4.70 6.60 3.11
C PHE A 327 3.28 7.10 2.83
N VAL A 328 3.07 8.40 2.79
CA VAL A 328 1.75 8.96 2.48
C VAL A 328 1.38 8.72 1.01
N VAL A 329 2.33 8.91 0.09
CA VAL A 329 2.13 8.63 -1.34
C VAL A 329 1.88 7.13 -1.57
N GLN A 330 2.59 6.23 -0.88
CA GLN A 330 2.35 4.78 -0.95
C GLN A 330 0.88 4.45 -0.66
N VAL A 331 0.33 4.96 0.44
CA VAL A 331 -1.08 4.73 0.83
C VAL A 331 -2.03 5.30 -0.20
N VAL A 332 -1.85 6.55 -0.58
CA VAL A 332 -2.79 7.24 -1.49
C VAL A 332 -2.71 6.68 -2.90
N LEU A 333 -1.52 6.40 -3.42
CA LEU A 333 -1.34 5.78 -4.73
C LEU A 333 -2.00 4.39 -4.78
N GLN A 334 -1.83 3.59 -3.72
CA GLN A 334 -2.47 2.28 -3.61
C GLN A 334 -4.00 2.40 -3.59
N ALA A 335 -4.56 3.38 -2.86
CA ALA A 335 -6.01 3.64 -2.83
C ALA A 335 -6.53 4.08 -4.20
N VAL A 336 -5.84 5.01 -4.87
CA VAL A 336 -6.21 5.47 -6.22
C VAL A 336 -6.20 4.34 -7.23
N LEU A 337 -5.16 3.50 -7.20
CA LEU A 337 -5.06 2.35 -8.11
C LEU A 337 -6.15 1.31 -7.83
N ASN A 338 -6.49 1.02 -6.56
CA ASN A 338 -7.60 0.12 -6.23
C ASN A 338 -8.93 0.67 -6.76
N ILE A 339 -9.25 1.92 -6.48
CA ILE A 339 -10.49 2.57 -6.96
C ILE A 339 -10.55 2.55 -8.49
N ALA A 340 -9.45 2.85 -9.18
CA ALA A 340 -9.37 2.82 -10.63
C ALA A 340 -9.59 1.42 -11.22
N VAL A 341 -9.08 0.35 -10.55
CA VAL A 341 -9.35 -1.05 -10.93
C VAL A 341 -10.83 -1.39 -10.74
N VAL A 342 -11.37 -1.12 -9.56
CA VAL A 342 -12.74 -1.49 -9.18
C VAL A 342 -13.78 -0.79 -10.05
N THR A 343 -13.49 0.44 -10.50
CA THR A 343 -14.33 1.21 -11.43
C THR A 343 -14.05 0.90 -12.91
N ASN A 344 -13.23 -0.10 -13.21
CA ASN A 344 -12.81 -0.45 -14.57
C ASN A 344 -12.17 0.71 -15.35
N THR A 345 -11.58 1.69 -14.67
CA THR A 345 -10.82 2.77 -15.32
C THR A 345 -9.47 2.27 -15.84
N ILE A 346 -8.87 1.30 -15.14
CA ILE A 346 -7.66 0.59 -15.55
C ILE A 346 -7.87 -0.93 -15.48
N PRO A 347 -7.07 -1.75 -16.19
CA PRO A 347 -7.16 -3.20 -16.15
C PRO A 347 -7.08 -3.75 -14.73
N ASN A 348 -7.79 -4.86 -14.46
CA ASN A 348 -7.76 -5.51 -13.15
C ASN A 348 -6.35 -6.02 -12.81
N THR A 349 -5.81 -5.53 -11.70
CA THR A 349 -4.47 -5.85 -11.22
C THR A 349 -4.43 -6.51 -9.84
N GLY A 350 -5.56 -6.55 -9.10
CA GLY A 350 -5.63 -7.16 -7.78
C GLY A 350 -4.88 -6.37 -6.70
N ILE A 351 -5.04 -5.05 -6.66
CA ILE A 351 -4.50 -4.18 -5.59
C ILE A 351 -5.52 -4.06 -4.47
N SER A 352 -5.11 -4.29 -3.23
CA SER A 352 -5.95 -4.09 -2.04
C SER A 352 -6.13 -2.60 -1.69
N LEU A 353 -7.29 -2.24 -1.11
CA LEU A 353 -7.54 -0.89 -0.59
C LEU A 353 -6.90 -0.74 0.80
N PRO A 354 -5.97 0.22 1.01
CA PRO A 354 -5.31 0.43 2.29
C PRO A 354 -6.31 0.62 3.44
N PHE A 355 -6.05 0.00 4.58
CA PHE A 355 -6.87 0.03 5.80
C PHE A 355 -8.23 -0.68 5.72
N PHE A 356 -8.75 -0.97 4.52
CA PHE A 356 -10.06 -1.59 4.31
C PHE A 356 -9.95 -3.08 4.01
N SER A 357 -9.10 -3.47 3.07
CA SER A 357 -8.99 -4.85 2.61
C SER A 357 -8.47 -5.79 3.69
N SER A 358 -8.86 -7.06 3.60
CA SER A 358 -8.34 -8.13 4.45
C SER A 358 -6.84 -8.33 4.20
N GLY A 359 -6.03 -8.07 5.21
CA GLY A 359 -4.58 -8.20 5.14
C GLY A 359 -3.94 -7.75 6.45
N GLY A 360 -3.95 -8.64 7.45
CA GLY A 360 -3.51 -8.27 8.81
C GLY A 360 -2.09 -7.71 8.85
N THR A 361 -1.12 -8.41 8.23
CA THR A 361 0.28 -7.96 8.19
C THR A 361 0.46 -6.66 7.41
N SER A 362 -0.29 -6.46 6.31
CA SER A 362 -0.28 -5.21 5.55
C SER A 362 -0.81 -4.05 6.39
N LEU A 363 -1.93 -4.23 7.10
CA LEU A 363 -2.48 -3.22 8.00
C LEU A 363 -1.48 -2.83 9.10
N MET A 364 -0.82 -3.83 9.72
CA MET A 364 0.19 -3.59 10.74
C MET A 364 1.39 -2.78 10.20
N MET A 365 1.88 -3.13 9.00
CA MET A 365 2.97 -2.40 8.34
C MET A 365 2.58 -0.95 8.04
N LEU A 366 1.41 -0.74 7.42
CA LEU A 366 0.91 0.59 7.11
C LEU A 366 0.75 1.46 8.37
N LEU A 367 0.23 0.90 9.46
CA LEU A 367 0.13 1.64 10.72
C LEU A 367 1.52 1.98 11.30
N GLY A 368 2.48 1.07 11.21
CA GLY A 368 3.87 1.34 11.60
C GLY A 368 4.50 2.48 10.79
N GLU A 369 4.28 2.49 9.47
CA GLU A 369 4.70 3.57 8.57
C GLU A 369 4.07 4.91 8.94
N MET A 370 2.78 4.94 9.23
CA MET A 370 2.08 6.14 9.70
C MET A 370 2.63 6.61 11.06
N GLY A 371 3.10 5.69 11.91
CA GLY A 371 3.82 6.03 13.14
C GLY A 371 5.12 6.79 12.90
N ILE A 372 5.88 6.44 11.84
CA ILE A 372 7.08 7.18 11.44
C ILE A 372 6.69 8.59 10.96
N VAL A 373 5.62 8.74 10.18
CA VAL A 373 5.10 10.06 9.75
C VAL A 373 4.71 10.91 10.96
N LEU A 374 4.06 10.31 11.97
CA LEU A 374 3.74 10.99 13.23
C LEU A 374 5.02 11.41 14.00
N CYS A 375 6.07 10.57 14.02
CA CYS A 375 7.36 10.94 14.60
C CYS A 375 7.96 12.16 13.90
N VAL A 376 7.93 12.20 12.56
CA VAL A 376 8.37 13.36 11.78
C VAL A 376 7.58 14.61 12.19
N SER A 377 6.26 14.49 12.37
CA SER A 377 5.41 15.62 12.80
C SER A 377 5.77 16.16 14.18
N CYS A 378 6.16 15.28 15.12
CA CYS A 378 6.62 15.67 16.46
C CYS A 378 7.94 16.42 16.46
N GLN A 379 8.77 16.26 15.44
CA GLN A 379 10.08 16.89 15.32
C GLN A 379 10.07 18.06 14.32
N ALA A 380 8.90 18.34 13.72
CA ALA A 380 8.73 19.45 12.79
C ALA A 380 8.88 20.81 13.51
N ASP A 381 9.39 21.81 12.80
CA ASP A 381 9.47 23.17 13.32
C ASP A 381 8.08 23.75 13.54
N ALA A 382 7.85 24.32 14.71
CA ALA A 382 6.62 25.06 15.01
C ALA A 382 6.62 26.37 14.18
N ARG A 383 5.93 26.36 13.03
CA ARG A 383 5.59 27.56 12.27
C ARG A 383 4.12 27.84 12.35
#